data_cf8dbcb3b6a44c115c1e3c07f33dc621
#
_entry.id   cf8dbcb3b6a44c115c1e3c07f33dc621
#
_cell.length_a   1.000
_cell.length_b   1.000
_cell.length_c   1.000
_cell.angle_alpha   90.00
_cell.angle_beta   90.00
_cell.angle_gamma   90.00
#
_symmetry.space_group_name_H-M   'P 1'
#
loop_
_entity.id
_entity.type
_entity.pdbx_description
1 polymer ?
#
loop_
_entity_poly.entity_id
_entity_poly.type
_entity_poly.pdbx_seq_one_letter_code
_entity_poly.pdbx_strand_id
1 'polypeptide(L)'
;NTSYYHYYRSNGLVRSPGGYLGEDIDVLYDYIHSGKEENRARNNRVVRDTEMINGMDRIKGDYNEFWEGRDYLNQMRPMKAALLMAHGFNDWNVMPEHSYRIYKKAMEMGIPTQIYYHQDGHGGPPPLKMMNRWFTRYLFGIENKVEKDPNAWIVRENDTQQNPTPYKSYPNPDASLVSLS
;
A
#
# COMPACT_ATOMS: atom_id res chain seq x y z
N ASN A 1 -4.25 7.92 5.75
CA ASN A 1 -4.99 7.91 7.02
C ASN A 1 -6.09 8.95 7.16
N THR A 2 -6.41 9.68 6.11
CA THR A 2 -7.53 10.61 6.12
C THR A 2 -8.85 9.93 6.47
N SER A 3 -9.09 8.71 5.99
CA SER A 3 -10.30 7.95 6.31
C SER A 3 -10.39 7.57 7.78
N TYR A 4 -9.29 7.18 8.41
CA TYR A 4 -9.27 6.89 9.85
C TYR A 4 -9.56 8.14 10.67
N TYR A 5 -8.89 9.23 10.36
CA TYR A 5 -9.11 10.49 11.06
C TYR A 5 -10.55 10.97 10.90
N HIS A 6 -11.05 11.00 9.66
CA HIS A 6 -12.38 11.54 9.36
C HIS A 6 -13.51 10.59 9.80
N TYR A 7 -13.37 9.30 9.52
CA TYR A 7 -14.46 8.33 9.72
C TYR A 7 -14.58 7.88 11.16
N TYR A 8 -13.47 7.40 11.75
CA TYR A 8 -13.53 6.74 13.06
C TYR A 8 -13.67 7.71 14.22
N ARG A 9 -13.07 8.89 14.15
CA ARG A 9 -13.12 9.84 15.27
C ARG A 9 -14.10 10.98 15.06
N SER A 10 -14.24 11.47 13.86
CA SER A 10 -15.12 12.61 13.58
C SER A 10 -16.60 12.27 13.72
N ASN A 11 -16.98 11.03 13.46
CA ASN A 11 -18.35 10.58 13.55
C ASN A 11 -18.75 10.05 14.93
N GLY A 12 -17.84 10.09 15.91
CA GLY A 12 -18.10 9.58 17.25
C GLY A 12 -18.38 8.07 17.30
N LEU A 13 -17.88 7.32 16.32
CA LEU A 13 -18.11 5.89 16.24
C LEU A 13 -17.45 5.18 17.43
N VAL A 14 -18.29 4.48 18.18
CA VAL A 14 -17.84 3.61 19.26
C VAL A 14 -17.29 2.33 18.65
N ARG A 15 -16.13 1.90 19.13
CA ARG A 15 -15.53 0.62 18.73
C ARG A 15 -16.47 -0.54 18.98
N SER A 16 -16.57 -1.44 18.03
CA SER A 16 -17.16 -2.75 18.27
C SER A 16 -16.27 -3.53 19.26
N PRO A 17 -16.80 -4.03 20.37
CA PRO A 17 -16.04 -4.85 21.28
C PRO A 17 -15.42 -6.06 20.57
N GLY A 18 -14.10 -6.25 20.71
CA GLY A 18 -13.39 -7.45 20.28
C GLY A 18 -12.87 -7.49 18.85
N GLY A 19 -12.96 -6.40 18.08
CA GLY A 19 -12.61 -6.41 16.65
C GLY A 19 -11.21 -5.94 16.25
N TYR A 20 -10.41 -5.38 17.14
CA TYR A 20 -9.12 -4.81 16.77
C TYR A 20 -7.97 -5.41 17.58
N LEU A 21 -7.04 -6.04 16.89
CA LEU A 21 -5.86 -6.68 17.47
C LEU A 21 -4.58 -5.84 17.34
N GLY A 22 -4.67 -4.66 16.79
CA GLY A 22 -3.55 -3.74 16.66
C GLY A 22 -3.57 -2.62 17.69
N GLU A 23 -2.78 -1.58 17.44
CA GLU A 23 -2.76 -0.41 18.28
C GLU A 23 -4.09 0.32 18.21
N ASP A 24 -4.58 0.73 19.37
CA ASP A 24 -5.89 1.36 19.50
C ASP A 24 -5.93 2.70 18.75
N ILE A 25 -6.94 2.88 17.90
CA ILE A 25 -7.12 4.13 17.16
C ILE A 25 -7.29 5.33 18.12
N ASP A 26 -7.86 5.12 19.30
CA ASP A 26 -7.99 6.15 20.30
C ASP A 26 -6.65 6.53 20.91
N VAL A 27 -5.78 5.57 21.14
CA VAL A 27 -4.39 5.78 21.61
C VAL A 27 -3.61 6.55 20.55
N LEU A 28 -3.69 6.14 19.29
CA LEU A 28 -3.04 6.85 18.17
C LEU A 28 -3.57 8.28 18.02
N TYR A 29 -4.87 8.46 18.14
CA TYR A 29 -5.49 9.77 18.07
C TYR A 29 -5.04 10.68 19.22
N ASP A 30 -4.99 10.16 20.43
CA ASP A 30 -4.52 10.88 21.60
C ASP A 30 -3.03 11.22 21.51
N TYR A 31 -2.22 10.28 21.00
CA TYR A 31 -0.82 10.53 20.75
C TYR A 31 -0.58 11.67 19.74
N ILE A 32 -1.28 11.65 18.61
CA ILE A 32 -1.21 12.71 17.59
C ILE A 32 -1.58 14.09 18.17
N HIS A 33 -2.54 14.13 19.06
CA HIS A 33 -3.02 15.37 19.70
C HIS A 33 -2.35 15.67 21.03
N SER A 34 -1.33 14.90 21.42
CA SER A 34 -0.62 15.04 22.71
C SER A 34 -1.55 14.94 23.94
N GLY A 35 -2.65 14.23 23.83
CA GLY A 35 -3.65 14.06 24.90
C GLY A 35 -4.39 15.32 25.35
N LYS A 36 -4.20 16.45 24.65
CA LYS A 36 -4.77 17.74 25.05
C LYS A 36 -6.04 18.04 24.28
N GLU A 37 -7.11 18.36 25.01
CA GLU A 37 -8.42 18.64 24.43
C GLU A 37 -8.42 19.86 23.50
N GLU A 38 -7.69 20.90 23.85
CA GLU A 38 -7.55 22.07 22.99
C GLU A 38 -6.92 21.75 21.62
N ASN A 39 -5.98 20.81 21.59
CA ASN A 39 -5.38 20.32 20.35
C ASN A 39 -6.39 19.51 19.51
N ARG A 40 -7.21 18.69 20.14
CA ARG A 40 -8.29 17.96 19.46
C ARG A 40 -9.30 18.93 18.84
N ALA A 41 -9.80 19.86 19.62
CA ALA A 41 -10.78 20.85 19.15
C ALA A 41 -10.22 21.68 17.98
N ARG A 42 -8.98 22.12 18.08
CA ARG A 42 -8.30 22.87 17.03
C ARG A 42 -8.12 22.02 15.77
N ASN A 43 -7.58 20.81 15.89
CA ASN A 43 -7.29 19.96 14.75
C ASN A 43 -8.57 19.43 14.07
N ASN A 44 -9.61 19.15 14.85
CA ASN A 44 -10.92 18.81 14.28
C ASN A 44 -11.45 19.98 13.42
N ARG A 45 -11.39 21.21 13.92
CA ARG A 45 -11.88 22.37 13.20
C ARG A 45 -11.02 22.71 11.98
N VAL A 46 -9.70 22.75 12.12
CA VAL A 46 -8.79 23.20 11.05
C VAL A 46 -8.53 22.08 10.04
N VAL A 47 -8.14 20.90 10.53
CA VAL A 47 -7.73 19.80 9.63
C VAL A 47 -8.95 19.06 9.11
N ARG A 48 -9.78 18.49 9.99
CA ARG A 48 -10.91 17.65 9.59
C ARG A 48 -11.99 18.45 8.85
N ASP A 49 -12.53 19.48 9.50
CA ASP A 49 -13.75 20.16 9.05
C ASP A 49 -13.47 21.21 7.96
N THR A 50 -12.22 21.60 7.76
CA THR A 50 -11.84 22.57 6.74
C THR A 50 -10.95 21.94 5.68
N GLU A 51 -9.71 21.59 6.01
CA GLU A 51 -8.74 21.14 5.00
C GLU A 51 -9.15 19.81 4.34
N MET A 52 -9.56 18.80 5.15
CA MET A 52 -9.90 17.49 4.62
C MET A 52 -11.25 17.51 3.88
N ILE A 53 -12.27 18.15 4.44
CA ILE A 53 -13.59 18.20 3.81
C ILE A 53 -13.52 18.94 2.48
N ASN A 54 -12.88 20.09 2.46
CA ASN A 54 -12.78 20.90 1.25
C ASN A 54 -11.82 20.27 0.21
N GLY A 55 -10.68 19.75 0.67
CA GLY A 55 -9.64 19.22 -0.21
C GLY A 55 -9.96 17.87 -0.82
N MET A 56 -10.64 16.96 -0.09
CA MET A 56 -10.94 15.61 -0.59
C MET A 56 -11.93 15.57 -1.74
N ASP A 57 -12.71 16.63 -1.95
CA ASP A 57 -13.77 16.69 -2.98
C ASP A 57 -14.62 15.41 -3.03
N ARG A 58 -15.22 15.05 -1.91
CA ARG A 58 -15.99 13.80 -1.77
C ARG A 58 -17.21 13.70 -2.68
N ILE A 59 -17.65 14.81 -3.24
CA ILE A 59 -18.85 14.86 -4.10
C ILE A 59 -18.50 14.43 -5.52
N LYS A 60 -17.39 14.93 -6.07
CA LYS A 60 -16.95 14.65 -7.44
C LYS A 60 -15.85 13.59 -7.49
N GLY A 61 -15.00 13.56 -6.46
CA GLY A 61 -13.86 12.65 -6.37
C GLY A 61 -12.71 13.04 -7.31
N ASP A 62 -12.62 14.32 -7.69
CA ASP A 62 -11.60 14.79 -8.61
C ASP A 62 -10.22 14.80 -7.96
N TYR A 63 -9.22 14.41 -8.76
CA TYR A 63 -7.82 14.59 -8.39
C TYR A 63 -7.45 16.08 -8.46
N ASN A 64 -7.03 16.64 -7.34
CA ASN A 64 -6.73 18.05 -7.18
C ASN A 64 -5.44 18.24 -6.36
N GLU A 65 -5.06 19.49 -6.06
CA GLU A 65 -3.84 19.83 -5.31
C GLU A 65 -3.74 19.14 -3.94
N PHE A 66 -4.88 18.88 -3.29
CA PHE A 66 -4.91 18.15 -2.02
C PHE A 66 -4.43 16.70 -2.20
N TRP A 67 -4.87 16.03 -3.26
CA TRP A 67 -4.45 14.66 -3.58
C TRP A 67 -3.07 14.63 -4.20
N GLU A 68 -2.72 15.60 -5.05
CA GLU A 68 -1.39 15.74 -5.63
C GLU A 68 -0.30 15.86 -4.55
N GLY A 69 -0.53 16.67 -3.52
CA GLY A 69 0.39 16.81 -2.38
C GLY A 69 0.56 15.55 -1.54
N ARG A 70 -0.28 14.52 -1.76
CA ARG A 70 -0.26 13.21 -1.08
C ARG A 70 0.10 12.05 -2.01
N ASP A 71 0.28 12.33 -3.28
CA ASP A 71 0.73 11.37 -4.29
C ASP A 71 2.25 11.32 -4.35
N TYR A 72 2.83 10.50 -3.50
CA TYR A 72 4.29 10.35 -3.42
C TYR A 72 4.91 9.63 -4.63
N LEU A 73 4.10 9.11 -5.56
CA LEU A 73 4.60 8.49 -6.79
C LEU A 73 5.46 9.48 -7.60
N ASN A 74 5.05 10.76 -7.62
CA ASN A 74 5.78 11.82 -8.29
C ASN A 74 7.10 12.20 -7.61
N GLN A 75 7.30 11.79 -6.36
CA GLN A 75 8.46 12.11 -5.53
C GLN A 75 9.41 10.92 -5.34
N MET A 76 9.24 9.83 -6.06
CA MET A 76 10.07 8.62 -5.93
C MET A 76 11.51 8.79 -6.40
N ARG A 77 11.86 9.83 -7.14
CA ARG A 77 13.20 10.02 -7.73
C ARG A 77 14.40 9.85 -6.78
N PRO A 78 14.34 10.28 -5.50
CA PRO A 78 15.46 10.04 -4.58
C PRO A 78 15.57 8.60 -4.10
N MET A 79 14.60 7.73 -4.38
CA MET A 79 14.62 6.33 -3.96
C MET A 79 15.76 5.56 -4.62
N LYS A 80 16.55 4.86 -3.81
CA LYS A 80 17.64 3.97 -4.26
C LYS A 80 17.53 2.56 -3.70
N ALA A 81 16.69 2.37 -2.69
CA ALA A 81 16.51 1.08 -2.04
C ALA A 81 15.80 0.09 -2.97
N ALA A 82 16.27 -1.15 -2.96
CA ALA A 82 15.60 -2.25 -3.65
C ALA A 82 14.20 -2.47 -3.08
N LEU A 83 13.22 -2.75 -3.94
CA LEU A 83 11.81 -2.80 -3.61
C LEU A 83 11.22 -4.20 -3.78
N LEU A 84 10.73 -4.80 -2.70
CA LEU A 84 9.87 -5.98 -2.72
C LEU A 84 8.46 -5.57 -2.32
N MET A 85 7.55 -5.53 -3.30
CA MET A 85 6.14 -5.20 -3.09
C MET A 85 5.33 -6.46 -2.85
N ALA A 86 4.34 -6.38 -1.95
CA ALA A 86 3.34 -7.45 -1.76
C ALA A 86 1.95 -6.86 -1.69
N HIS A 87 0.95 -7.48 -2.36
CA HIS A 87 -0.42 -7.00 -2.33
C HIS A 87 -1.41 -8.13 -2.63
N GLY A 88 -2.61 -8.03 -2.04
CA GLY A 88 -3.72 -8.92 -2.35
C GLY A 88 -4.58 -8.38 -3.50
N PHE A 89 -4.94 -9.22 -4.46
CA PHE A 89 -5.85 -8.80 -5.55
C PHE A 89 -7.25 -8.44 -5.06
N ASN A 90 -7.68 -9.04 -3.94
CA ASN A 90 -8.98 -8.77 -3.34
C ASN A 90 -8.91 -7.74 -2.20
N ASP A 91 -7.88 -6.90 -2.18
CA ASP A 91 -7.79 -5.80 -1.21
C ASP A 91 -8.76 -4.67 -1.61
N TRP A 92 -9.88 -4.61 -0.90
CA TRP A 92 -10.88 -3.56 -1.08
C TRP A 92 -10.54 -2.26 -0.32
N ASN A 93 -9.57 -2.31 0.59
CA ASN A 93 -9.16 -1.17 1.41
C ASN A 93 -8.08 -0.31 0.71
N VAL A 94 -7.08 -0.98 0.13
CA VAL A 94 -6.05 -0.34 -0.68
C VAL A 94 -6.04 -1.01 -2.05
N MET A 95 -6.40 -0.26 -3.08
CA MET A 95 -6.51 -0.81 -4.43
C MET A 95 -5.16 -1.38 -4.93
N PRO A 96 -5.13 -2.59 -5.48
CA PRO A 96 -3.91 -3.24 -6.00
C PRO A 96 -3.17 -2.39 -7.04
N GLU A 97 -3.87 -1.53 -7.74
CA GLU A 97 -3.29 -0.59 -8.71
C GLU A 97 -2.22 0.32 -8.09
N HIS A 98 -2.35 0.71 -6.82
CA HIS A 98 -1.34 1.53 -6.15
C HIS A 98 0.02 0.83 -6.10
N SER A 99 0.04 -0.44 -5.75
CA SER A 99 1.27 -1.25 -5.76
C SER A 99 1.83 -1.43 -7.16
N TYR A 100 0.98 -1.63 -8.15
CA TYR A 100 1.38 -1.72 -9.54
C TYR A 100 2.05 -0.43 -10.03
N ARG A 101 1.47 0.73 -9.73
CA ARG A 101 2.03 2.02 -10.13
C ARG A 101 3.42 2.25 -9.52
N ILE A 102 3.59 1.94 -8.23
CA ILE A 102 4.88 2.04 -7.54
C ILE A 102 5.90 1.06 -8.16
N TYR A 103 5.51 -0.21 -8.35
CA TYR A 103 6.33 -1.22 -8.98
C TYR A 103 6.81 -0.79 -10.38
N LYS A 104 5.88 -0.37 -11.22
CA LYS A 104 6.19 0.13 -12.57
C LYS A 104 7.17 1.29 -12.53
N LYS A 105 6.91 2.27 -11.67
CA LYS A 105 7.78 3.44 -11.52
C LYS A 105 9.18 3.07 -11.06
N ALA A 106 9.31 2.16 -10.09
CA ALA A 106 10.60 1.68 -9.62
C ALA A 106 11.38 0.95 -10.72
N MET A 107 10.71 0.13 -11.52
CA MET A 107 11.28 -0.54 -12.69
C MET A 107 11.79 0.48 -13.73
N GLU A 108 11.01 1.50 -14.06
CA GLU A 108 11.40 2.60 -14.97
C GLU A 108 12.64 3.37 -14.47
N MET A 109 12.80 3.46 -13.16
CA MET A 109 13.96 4.10 -12.52
C MET A 109 15.19 3.20 -12.44
N GLY A 110 15.11 1.95 -12.90
CA GLY A 110 16.19 0.98 -12.78
C GLY A 110 16.45 0.47 -11.37
N ILE A 111 15.50 0.62 -10.47
CA ILE A 111 15.60 0.10 -9.10
C ILE A 111 15.36 -1.41 -9.13
N PRO A 112 16.18 -2.24 -8.46
CA PRO A 112 15.87 -3.65 -8.29
C PRO A 112 14.50 -3.82 -7.65
N THR A 113 13.58 -4.48 -8.35
CA THR A 113 12.18 -4.51 -7.93
C THR A 113 11.57 -5.86 -8.19
N GLN A 114 10.86 -6.40 -7.20
CA GLN A 114 9.97 -7.54 -7.35
C GLN A 114 8.57 -7.20 -6.81
N ILE A 115 7.54 -7.78 -7.44
CA ILE A 115 6.17 -7.70 -6.97
C ILE A 115 5.62 -9.09 -6.73
N TYR A 116 4.90 -9.25 -5.61
CA TYR A 116 4.19 -10.46 -5.25
C TYR A 116 2.71 -10.15 -5.07
N TYR A 117 1.86 -10.86 -5.80
CA TYR A 117 0.41 -10.75 -5.66
C TYR A 117 -0.20 -12.07 -5.18
N HIS A 118 -1.18 -11.99 -4.31
CA HIS A 118 -1.95 -13.13 -3.82
C HIS A 118 -3.47 -12.89 -3.92
N GLN A 119 -4.26 -13.93 -3.70
CA GLN A 119 -5.72 -13.88 -3.88
C GLN A 119 -6.49 -13.37 -2.66
N ASP A 120 -5.83 -13.14 -1.54
CA ASP A 120 -6.51 -12.66 -0.33
C ASP A 120 -6.72 -11.13 -0.35
N GLY A 121 -7.34 -10.63 0.73
CA GLY A 121 -7.58 -9.20 0.96
C GLY A 121 -6.36 -8.46 1.51
N HIS A 122 -6.62 -7.55 2.44
CA HIS A 122 -5.61 -6.66 3.02
C HIS A 122 -4.63 -7.41 3.92
N GLY A 123 -3.37 -7.44 3.52
CA GLY A 123 -2.30 -8.14 4.22
C GLY A 123 -1.88 -9.43 3.49
N GLY A 124 -0.85 -10.08 4.00
CA GLY A 124 -0.26 -11.27 3.44
C GLY A 124 1.17 -11.03 2.91
N PRO A 125 2.19 -11.55 3.63
CA PRO A 125 3.57 -11.39 3.20
C PRO A 125 3.92 -12.36 2.06
N PRO A 126 4.95 -12.06 1.27
CA PRO A 126 5.56 -13.04 0.38
C PRO A 126 6.07 -14.26 1.16
N PRO A 127 6.29 -15.41 0.50
CA PRO A 127 6.91 -16.58 1.12
C PRO A 127 8.23 -16.22 1.83
N LEU A 128 8.46 -16.78 3.01
CA LEU A 128 9.69 -16.53 3.79
C LEU A 128 10.97 -16.73 2.97
N LYS A 129 10.99 -17.73 2.10
CA LYS A 129 12.13 -18.01 1.21
C LYS A 129 12.40 -16.83 0.27
N MET A 130 11.36 -16.20 -0.27
CA MET A 130 11.46 -15.04 -1.15
C MET A 130 11.99 -13.82 -0.38
N MET A 131 11.40 -13.53 0.78
CA MET A 131 11.85 -12.43 1.64
C MET A 131 13.28 -12.63 2.12
N ASN A 132 13.65 -13.84 2.56
CA ASN A 132 15.00 -14.13 3.01
C ASN A 132 16.02 -13.90 1.88
N ARG A 133 15.77 -14.40 0.67
CA ARG A 133 16.67 -14.17 -0.49
C ARG A 133 16.82 -12.67 -0.77
N TRP A 134 15.71 -11.92 -0.76
CA TRP A 134 15.71 -10.49 -1.00
C TRP A 134 16.53 -9.72 0.02
N PHE A 135 16.24 -9.91 1.31
CA PHE A 135 16.93 -9.19 2.37
C PHE A 135 18.39 -9.63 2.54
N THR A 136 18.70 -10.90 2.31
CA THR A 136 20.10 -11.38 2.30
C THR A 136 20.92 -10.62 1.27
N ARG A 137 20.39 -10.36 0.10
CA ARG A 137 21.08 -9.60 -0.95
C ARG A 137 21.17 -8.11 -0.62
N TYR A 138 20.01 -7.48 -0.33
CA TYR A 138 19.94 -6.02 -0.33
C TYR A 138 20.18 -5.37 1.04
N LEU A 139 20.09 -6.10 2.14
CA LEU A 139 20.48 -5.61 3.46
C LEU A 139 21.86 -6.09 3.90
N PHE A 140 22.19 -7.34 3.61
CA PHE A 140 23.48 -7.92 4.05
C PHE A 140 24.55 -7.91 2.95
N GLY A 141 24.22 -7.57 1.73
CA GLY A 141 25.17 -7.51 0.61
C GLY A 141 25.65 -8.87 0.11
N ILE A 142 25.05 -9.96 0.59
CA ILE A 142 25.47 -11.33 0.22
C ILE A 142 24.95 -11.67 -1.17
N GLU A 143 25.84 -12.05 -2.07
CA GLU A 143 25.49 -12.44 -3.43
C GLU A 143 24.72 -13.77 -3.45
N ASN A 144 23.51 -13.76 -3.98
CA ASN A 144 22.64 -14.92 -4.08
C ASN A 144 21.85 -14.98 -5.40
N LYS A 145 22.18 -14.09 -6.35
CA LYS A 145 21.59 -14.01 -7.68
C LYS A 145 20.10 -13.68 -7.70
N VAL A 146 19.55 -13.10 -6.63
CA VAL A 146 18.12 -12.72 -6.59
C VAL A 146 17.77 -11.67 -7.66
N GLU A 147 18.73 -10.88 -8.10
CA GLU A 147 18.58 -9.92 -9.19
C GLU A 147 18.33 -10.56 -10.56
N LYS A 148 18.48 -11.87 -10.67
CA LYS A 148 18.15 -12.68 -11.87
C LYS A 148 16.81 -13.40 -11.76
N ASP A 149 16.20 -13.35 -10.59
CA ASP A 149 14.88 -13.94 -10.38
C ASP A 149 13.82 -13.15 -11.16
N PRO A 150 12.68 -13.76 -11.50
CA PRO A 150 11.55 -13.07 -12.11
C PRO A 150 11.09 -11.86 -11.30
N ASN A 151 10.65 -10.80 -12.00
CA ASN A 151 10.22 -9.56 -11.34
C ASN A 151 8.79 -9.63 -10.78
N ALA A 152 7.99 -10.61 -11.21
CA ALA A 152 6.62 -10.77 -10.71
C ALA A 152 6.35 -12.20 -10.26
N TRP A 153 5.66 -12.33 -9.16
CA TRP A 153 5.29 -13.60 -8.53
C TRP A 153 3.81 -13.56 -8.19
N ILE A 154 3.02 -14.39 -8.85
CA ILE A 154 1.56 -14.35 -8.75
C ILE A 154 1.05 -15.66 -8.18
N VAL A 155 0.34 -15.58 -7.07
CA VAL A 155 -0.46 -16.70 -6.57
C VAL A 155 -1.71 -16.79 -7.46
N ARG A 156 -1.78 -17.83 -8.26
CA ARG A 156 -2.95 -18.04 -9.13
C ARG A 156 -4.13 -18.54 -8.32
N GLU A 157 -5.32 -18.40 -8.87
CA GLU A 157 -6.52 -18.96 -8.29
C GLU A 157 -6.33 -20.47 -8.04
N ASN A 158 -6.71 -20.92 -6.85
CA ASN A 158 -6.52 -22.28 -6.34
C ASN A 158 -5.07 -22.69 -6.00
N ASP A 159 -4.09 -21.82 -6.15
CA ASP A 159 -2.73 -22.03 -5.65
C ASP A 159 -2.59 -21.60 -4.18
N THR A 160 -1.52 -22.05 -3.55
CA THR A 160 -1.17 -21.60 -2.20
C THR A 160 -0.24 -20.40 -2.22
N GLN A 161 -0.33 -19.55 -1.20
CA GLN A 161 0.56 -18.39 -1.05
C GLN A 161 2.05 -18.74 -1.05
N GLN A 162 2.40 -19.98 -0.72
CA GLN A 162 3.78 -20.44 -0.66
C GLN A 162 4.35 -20.84 -2.03
N ASN A 163 3.50 -20.97 -3.05
CA ASN A 163 3.89 -21.42 -4.39
C ASN A 163 3.42 -20.44 -5.48
N PRO A 164 3.88 -19.18 -5.46
CA PRO A 164 3.54 -18.24 -6.50
C PRO A 164 4.16 -18.61 -7.83
N THR A 165 3.41 -18.42 -8.91
CA THR A 165 3.89 -18.61 -10.28
C THR A 165 4.78 -17.43 -10.68
N PRO A 166 6.01 -17.68 -11.17
CA PRO A 166 6.92 -16.62 -11.63
C PRO A 166 6.54 -16.10 -13.02
N TYR A 167 6.65 -14.79 -13.20
CA TYR A 167 6.52 -14.11 -14.49
C TYR A 167 7.64 -13.10 -14.66
N LYS A 168 8.03 -12.85 -15.91
CA LYS A 168 9.08 -11.88 -16.24
C LYS A 168 8.77 -10.50 -15.69
N SER A 169 7.51 -10.08 -15.78
CA SER A 169 6.99 -8.82 -15.22
C SER A 169 5.49 -8.91 -15.00
N TYR A 170 4.90 -7.88 -14.41
CA TYR A 170 3.45 -7.72 -14.30
C TYR A 170 3.02 -6.38 -14.96
N PRO A 171 1.97 -6.38 -15.80
CA PRO A 171 1.26 -7.55 -16.33
C PRO A 171 2.19 -8.51 -17.09
N ASN A 172 1.75 -9.80 -17.24
CA ASN A 172 2.52 -10.77 -18.01
C ASN A 172 2.72 -10.26 -19.45
N PRO A 173 3.96 -10.08 -19.93
CA PRO A 173 4.20 -9.56 -21.28
C PRO A 173 3.72 -10.51 -22.40
N ASP A 174 3.55 -11.80 -22.07
CA ASP A 174 3.06 -12.80 -23.01
C ASP A 174 1.52 -12.89 -23.05
N ALA A 175 0.82 -12.09 -22.25
CA ALA A 175 -0.64 -12.02 -22.26
C ALA A 175 -1.14 -11.22 -23.48
N SER A 176 -2.17 -11.73 -24.15
CA SER A 176 -2.87 -11.04 -25.23
C SER A 176 -4.21 -10.49 -24.75
N LEU A 177 -4.60 -9.35 -25.32
CA LEU A 177 -5.95 -8.81 -25.10
C LEU A 177 -6.96 -9.64 -25.87
N VAL A 178 -8.03 -10.03 -25.20
CA VAL A 178 -9.18 -10.71 -25.80
C VAL A 178 -10.41 -9.83 -25.61
N SER A 179 -11.08 -9.49 -26.70
CA SER A 179 -12.37 -8.81 -26.62
C SER A 179 -13.47 -9.85 -26.36
N LEU A 180 -14.24 -9.63 -25.32
CA LEU A 180 -15.47 -10.40 -25.06
C LEU A 180 -16.61 -9.67 -25.77
N SER A 181 -17.27 -10.36 -26.66
CA SER A 181 -18.46 -9.89 -27.40
C SER A 181 -19.73 -10.39 -26.74
#